data_d236137d4d763f7bee67557a49d2c15a
#
_entry.id   d236137d4d763f7bee67557a49d2c15a
#
_cell.length_a   1.000
_cell.length_b   1.000
_cell.length_c   1.000
_cell.angle_alpha   90.00
_cell.angle_beta   90.00
_cell.angle_gamma   90.00
#
_symmetry.space_group_name_H-M   'P 1'
#
loop_
_entity.id
_entity.type
_entity.pdbx_description
1 polymer ?
#
loop_
_entity_poly.entity_id
_entity_poly.type
_entity_poly.pdbx_seq_one_letter_code
_entity_poly.pdbx_strand_id
1 'polypeptide(L)'
;MVMNGFDTNFDGENEIYAVNTVAFAYHDRPIRVKRGELVRMYVVNILEFDFVNSFHLHANFFDYYDHGTTLEPTLRIVDTIMQCQAQRGILEFTFKDHEPGQYMFHAHQTEFVELGWMSVFEVV
;
A
#
# COMPACT_ATOMS: atom_id res chain seq x y z
N MET A 1 2.43 -7.27 2.92
CA MET A 1 1.61 -6.94 1.73
C MET A 1 2.52 -6.97 0.51
N VAL A 2 2.13 -7.69 -0.50
CA VAL A 2 2.84 -7.78 -1.78
C VAL A 2 2.09 -6.92 -2.78
N MET A 3 2.80 -6.02 -3.47
CA MET A 3 2.26 -5.20 -4.55
C MET A 3 2.78 -5.80 -5.86
N ASN A 4 1.88 -6.22 -6.73
CA ASN A 4 2.24 -6.92 -7.97
C ASN A 4 1.28 -6.61 -9.11
N GLY A 5 1.71 -6.91 -10.33
CA GLY A 5 0.92 -6.79 -11.54
C GLY A 5 0.90 -8.10 -12.32
N PHE A 6 0.03 -8.17 -13.30
CA PHE A 6 -0.11 -9.33 -14.17
C PHE A 6 -0.25 -8.86 -15.63
N ASP A 7 0.71 -9.27 -16.43
CA ASP A 7 0.64 -9.26 -17.88
C ASP A 7 -0.12 -10.54 -18.31
N THR A 8 -1.34 -10.39 -18.76
CA THR A 8 -2.24 -11.51 -19.07
C THR A 8 -2.20 -11.92 -20.53
N ASN A 9 -1.59 -11.11 -21.38
CA ASN A 9 -1.53 -11.32 -22.82
C ASN A 9 -0.09 -11.47 -23.35
N PHE A 10 0.92 -11.33 -22.48
CA PHE A 10 2.36 -11.47 -22.76
C PHE A 10 2.92 -10.40 -23.71
N ASP A 11 2.43 -9.16 -23.63
CA ASP A 11 2.95 -8.04 -24.42
C ASP A 11 3.96 -7.14 -23.69
N GLY A 12 4.19 -7.40 -22.41
CA GLY A 12 5.14 -6.65 -21.57
C GLY A 12 4.49 -5.46 -20.85
N GLU A 13 3.17 -5.41 -20.78
CA GLU A 13 2.40 -4.43 -20.01
C GLU A 13 1.48 -5.16 -19.01
N ASN A 14 1.14 -4.51 -17.90
CA ASN A 14 0.24 -5.11 -16.91
C ASN A 14 -1.21 -4.69 -17.17
N GLU A 15 -2.14 -5.63 -17.34
CA GLU A 15 -3.57 -5.36 -17.40
C GLU A 15 -4.24 -5.38 -16.02
N ILE A 16 -3.58 -5.92 -15.01
CA ILE A 16 -4.11 -6.03 -13.65
C ILE A 16 -3.02 -5.62 -12.67
N TYR A 17 -3.38 -4.75 -11.74
CA TYR A 17 -2.56 -4.43 -10.58
C TYR A 17 -3.22 -4.96 -9.31
N ALA A 18 -2.42 -5.46 -8.39
CA ALA A 18 -2.96 -6.22 -7.28
C ALA A 18 -2.20 -6.00 -5.97
N VAL A 19 -2.92 -6.22 -4.89
CA VAL A 19 -2.37 -6.38 -3.54
C VAL A 19 -2.57 -7.83 -3.11
N ASN A 20 -1.49 -8.48 -2.68
CA ASN A 20 -1.52 -9.88 -2.28
C ASN A 20 -2.16 -10.78 -3.35
N THR A 21 -1.82 -10.52 -4.62
CA THR A 21 -2.27 -11.26 -5.82
C THR A 21 -3.73 -11.09 -6.22
N VAL A 22 -4.48 -10.19 -5.58
CA VAL A 22 -5.90 -9.99 -5.86
C VAL A 22 -6.15 -8.51 -6.17
N ALA A 23 -6.72 -8.23 -7.34
CA ALA A 23 -7.20 -6.89 -7.68
C ALA A 23 -8.33 -6.48 -6.73
N PHE A 24 -8.29 -5.24 -6.22
CA PHE A 24 -9.25 -4.72 -5.24
C PHE A 24 -9.37 -5.56 -3.96
N ALA A 25 -8.26 -6.20 -3.50
CA ALA A 25 -8.22 -7.23 -2.47
C ALA A 25 -9.00 -6.90 -1.20
N TYR A 26 -8.95 -5.65 -0.75
CA TYR A 26 -9.55 -5.21 0.51
C TYR A 26 -10.56 -4.08 0.30
N HIS A 27 -11.16 -4.01 -0.88
CA HIS A 27 -12.20 -3.04 -1.18
C HIS A 27 -13.54 -3.47 -0.54
N ASP A 28 -14.03 -4.66 -0.87
CA ASP A 28 -15.30 -5.18 -0.37
C ASP A 28 -15.19 -5.85 1.01
N ARG A 29 -13.96 -6.16 1.41
CA ARG A 29 -13.64 -6.74 2.72
C ARG A 29 -12.49 -5.98 3.36
N PRO A 30 -12.74 -4.76 3.88
CA PRO A 30 -11.72 -3.89 4.44
C PRO A 30 -10.90 -4.55 5.55
N ILE A 31 -9.66 -4.12 5.67
CA ILE A 31 -8.80 -4.49 6.80
C ILE A 31 -9.31 -3.74 8.03
N ARG A 32 -9.87 -4.47 8.99
CA ARG A 32 -10.37 -3.87 10.24
C ARG A 32 -9.23 -3.58 11.20
N VAL A 33 -9.18 -2.35 11.69
CA VAL A 33 -8.22 -1.89 12.69
C VAL A 33 -8.96 -1.18 13.82
N LYS A 34 -8.49 -1.35 15.04
CA LYS A 34 -9.04 -0.62 16.17
C LYS A 34 -8.42 0.76 16.27
N ARG A 35 -9.24 1.75 16.59
CA ARG A 35 -8.79 3.10 16.88
C ARG A 35 -7.70 3.07 17.98
N GLY A 36 -6.54 3.66 17.70
CA GLY A 36 -5.41 3.69 18.63
C GLY A 36 -4.46 2.48 18.60
N GLU A 37 -4.82 1.43 17.89
CA GLU A 37 -3.93 0.27 17.68
C GLU A 37 -2.79 0.63 16.74
N LEU A 38 -1.56 0.18 17.05
CA LEU A 38 -0.43 0.35 16.13
C LEU A 38 -0.60 -0.59 14.94
N VAL A 39 -0.67 -0.02 13.76
CA VAL A 39 -0.62 -0.75 12.50
C VAL A 39 0.82 -0.80 12.01
N ARG A 40 1.31 -1.99 11.76
CA ARG A 40 2.62 -2.21 11.13
C ARG A 40 2.43 -3.01 9.85
N MET A 41 2.70 -2.38 8.72
CA MET A 41 2.59 -3.00 7.40
C MET A 41 3.97 -3.30 6.83
N TYR A 42 4.21 -4.56 6.51
CA TYR A 42 5.36 -4.99 5.72
C TYR A 42 4.97 -4.96 4.26
N VAL A 43 5.63 -4.12 3.47
CA VAL A 43 5.34 -3.94 2.06
C VAL A 43 6.52 -4.33 1.19
N VAL A 44 6.24 -4.95 0.07
CA VAL A 44 7.24 -5.26 -0.96
C VAL A 44 6.64 -5.03 -2.34
N ASN A 45 7.40 -4.33 -3.20
CA ASN A 45 7.04 -4.15 -4.60
C ASN A 45 7.71 -5.22 -5.46
N ILE A 46 6.91 -6.09 -6.06
CA ILE A 46 7.38 -7.07 -7.06
C ILE A 46 6.69 -6.84 -8.41
N LEU A 47 6.25 -5.60 -8.63
CA LEU A 47 5.67 -5.21 -9.91
C LEU A 47 6.70 -5.35 -11.02
N GLU A 48 6.33 -5.97 -12.10
CA GLU A 48 7.14 -6.11 -13.30
C GLU A 48 6.60 -5.22 -14.40
N PHE A 49 7.44 -4.85 -15.38
CA PHE A 49 7.18 -3.95 -16.50
C PHE A 49 7.04 -2.47 -16.15
N ASP A 50 6.74 -2.11 -14.90
CA ASP A 50 6.71 -0.74 -14.41
C ASP A 50 7.91 -0.46 -13.49
N PHE A 51 8.58 0.67 -13.69
CA PHE A 51 9.81 1.01 -12.96
C PHE A 51 9.59 1.27 -11.47
N VAL A 52 8.42 1.78 -11.12
CA VAL A 52 8.08 2.17 -9.75
C VAL A 52 6.63 1.87 -9.44
N ASN A 53 6.37 1.55 -8.18
CA ASN A 53 5.05 1.52 -7.59
C ASN A 53 5.00 2.51 -6.43
N SER A 54 3.83 2.89 -6.00
CA SER A 54 3.64 3.76 -4.85
C SER A 54 2.64 3.18 -3.86
N PHE A 55 2.72 3.66 -2.64
CA PHE A 55 1.73 3.45 -1.60
C PHE A 55 1.33 4.81 -1.05
N HIS A 56 0.06 5.13 -1.08
CA HIS A 56 -0.53 6.32 -0.50
C HIS A 56 -1.63 5.95 0.49
N LEU A 57 -1.66 6.59 1.65
CA LEU A 57 -2.68 6.44 2.68
C LEU A 57 -3.51 7.73 2.79
N HIS A 58 -4.80 7.63 2.60
CA HIS A 58 -5.72 8.76 2.73
C HIS A 58 -5.88 9.22 4.17
N ALA A 59 -5.86 10.54 4.34
CA ALA A 59 -6.17 11.25 5.58
C ALA A 59 -5.32 10.85 6.81
N ASN A 60 -4.21 10.15 6.61
CA ASN A 60 -3.30 9.75 7.68
C ASN A 60 -1.85 9.80 7.21
N PHE A 61 -0.94 9.74 8.17
CA PHE A 61 0.50 9.72 7.93
C PHE A 61 1.11 8.50 8.59
N PHE A 62 2.26 8.05 8.06
CA PHE A 62 3.02 6.94 8.61
C PHE A 62 4.50 7.26 8.71
N ASP A 63 5.18 6.54 9.57
CA ASP A 63 6.64 6.45 9.59
C ASP A 63 7.06 5.29 8.68
N TYR A 64 8.06 5.52 7.83
CA TYR A 64 8.54 4.55 6.86
C TYR A 64 9.97 4.13 7.16
N TYR A 65 10.19 2.83 7.24
CA TYR A 65 11.50 2.19 7.41
C TYR A 65 11.88 1.54 6.07
N ASP A 66 12.73 2.21 5.33
CA ASP A 66 13.18 1.71 4.03
C ASP A 66 13.98 0.41 4.19
N HIS A 67 13.69 -0.57 3.34
CA HIS A 67 14.15 -1.95 3.44
C HIS A 67 13.81 -2.68 4.75
N GLY A 68 13.29 -2.01 5.77
CA GLY A 68 13.01 -2.60 7.08
C GLY A 68 14.25 -3.03 7.86
N THR A 69 15.39 -2.39 7.62
CA THR A 69 16.69 -2.77 8.20
C THR A 69 17.22 -1.79 9.23
N THR A 70 16.50 -0.71 9.50
CA THR A 70 16.87 0.31 10.48
C THR A 70 15.94 0.28 11.69
N LEU A 71 16.43 0.68 12.87
CA LEU A 71 15.62 0.85 14.07
C LEU A 71 14.88 2.19 14.09
N GLU A 72 15.38 3.17 13.34
CA GLU A 72 14.76 4.48 13.18
C GLU A 72 14.12 4.60 11.82
N PRO A 73 12.97 5.28 11.71
CA PRO A 73 12.34 5.51 10.41
C PRO A 73 13.25 6.30 9.48
N THR A 74 13.26 5.91 8.22
CA THR A 74 13.97 6.62 7.15
C THR A 74 13.23 7.90 6.76
N LEU A 75 11.89 7.85 6.77
CA LEU A 75 10.99 8.98 6.58
C LEU A 75 9.98 9.01 7.71
N ARG A 76 9.64 10.22 8.17
CA ARG A 76 8.65 10.42 9.23
C ARG A 76 7.49 11.26 8.72
N ILE A 77 6.29 10.90 9.15
CA ILE A 77 5.06 11.69 8.91
C ILE A 77 4.90 11.96 7.42
N VAL A 78 4.90 10.89 6.63
CA VAL A 78 4.62 10.92 5.19
C VAL A 78 3.34 10.15 4.90
N ASP A 79 2.64 10.51 3.85
CA ASP A 79 1.43 9.83 3.39
C ASP A 79 1.64 9.03 2.11
N THR A 80 2.78 9.23 1.46
CA THR A 80 3.12 8.57 0.18
C THR A 80 4.58 8.17 0.16
N ILE A 81 4.83 6.95 -0.30
CA ILE A 81 6.18 6.45 -0.63
C ILE A 81 6.20 5.86 -2.03
N MET A 82 7.39 5.75 -2.57
CA MET A 82 7.67 5.14 -3.86
C MET A 82 8.68 4.01 -3.69
N GLN A 83 8.45 2.88 -4.34
CA GLN A 83 9.34 1.73 -4.32
C GLN A 83 9.65 1.28 -5.75
N CYS A 84 10.91 1.09 -6.07
CA CYS A 84 11.32 0.38 -7.28
C CYS A 84 11.05 -1.13 -7.12
N GLN A 85 11.21 -1.87 -8.19
CA GLN A 85 11.08 -3.34 -8.17
C GLN A 85 12.03 -3.96 -7.14
N ALA A 86 11.54 -4.93 -6.39
CA ALA A 86 12.18 -5.64 -5.27
C ALA A 86 12.44 -4.78 -4.02
N GLN A 87 12.17 -3.49 -4.05
CA GLN A 87 12.23 -2.67 -2.84
C GLN A 87 11.12 -3.06 -1.85
N ARG A 88 11.45 -3.00 -0.58
CA ARG A 88 10.54 -3.36 0.51
C ARG A 88 10.71 -2.38 1.66
N GLY A 89 9.77 -2.40 2.59
CA GLY A 89 9.85 -1.56 3.78
C GLY A 89 8.75 -1.86 4.78
N ILE A 90 8.78 -1.11 5.88
CA ILE A 90 7.78 -1.19 6.94
C ILE A 90 7.14 0.19 7.09
N LEU A 91 5.82 0.22 7.14
CA LEU A 91 5.05 1.42 7.49
C LEU A 91 4.48 1.24 8.88
N GLU A 92 4.60 2.26 9.74
CA GLU A 92 3.98 2.29 11.07
C GLU A 92 3.11 3.53 11.24
N PHE A 93 1.87 3.33 11.69
CA PHE A 93 0.90 4.39 11.95
C PHE A 93 -0.19 3.95 12.92
N THR A 94 -0.99 4.91 13.36
CA THR A 94 -2.21 4.65 14.15
C THR A 94 -3.36 5.49 13.63
N PHE A 95 -4.59 5.09 13.91
CA PHE A 95 -5.79 5.89 13.68
C PHE A 95 -6.34 6.53 14.98
N LYS A 96 -5.48 6.77 15.98
CA LYS A 96 -5.91 7.23 17.32
C LYS A 96 -6.72 8.54 17.29
N ASP A 97 -6.39 9.43 16.37
CA ASP A 97 -6.98 10.77 16.25
C ASP A 97 -8.04 10.84 15.11
N HIS A 98 -8.46 9.67 14.60
CA HIS A 98 -9.42 9.56 13.51
C HIS A 98 -10.78 9.07 13.99
N GLU A 99 -11.83 9.48 13.33
CA GLU A 99 -13.17 8.94 13.57
C GLU A 99 -13.30 7.53 12.98
N PRO A 100 -14.18 6.67 13.53
CA PRO A 100 -14.52 5.41 12.89
C PRO A 100 -15.03 5.61 11.46
N GLY A 101 -14.58 4.78 10.54
CA GLY A 101 -14.92 4.93 9.13
C GLY A 101 -13.95 4.21 8.20
N GLN A 102 -14.10 4.46 6.92
CA GLN A 102 -13.27 3.86 5.88
C GLN A 102 -12.18 4.82 5.41
N TYR A 103 -10.96 4.30 5.33
CA TYR A 103 -9.77 5.02 4.90
C TYR A 103 -9.10 4.26 3.78
N MET A 104 -9.07 4.86 2.60
CA MET A 104 -8.50 4.24 1.40
C MET A 104 -6.98 4.28 1.45
N PHE A 105 -6.35 3.24 0.91
CA PHE A 105 -4.94 3.24 0.55
C PHE A 105 -4.77 2.61 -0.82
N HIS A 106 -3.84 3.16 -1.61
CA HIS A 106 -3.71 2.78 -3.01
C HIS A 106 -2.36 3.21 -3.60
N ALA A 107 -2.05 2.73 -4.81
CA ALA A 107 -1.03 3.35 -5.62
C ALA A 107 -1.46 4.77 -6.03
N HIS A 108 -0.52 5.69 -6.24
CA HIS A 108 -0.87 7.04 -6.70
C HIS A 108 -0.83 7.18 -8.23
N GLN A 109 -0.39 6.16 -8.93
CA GLN A 109 -0.56 6.04 -10.37
C GLN A 109 -2.02 5.67 -10.66
N THR A 110 -2.72 6.53 -11.41
CA THR A 110 -4.17 6.39 -11.69
C THR A 110 -4.49 5.06 -12.35
N GLU A 111 -3.70 4.65 -13.33
CA GLU A 111 -3.86 3.37 -14.00
C GLU A 111 -3.81 2.18 -13.02
N PHE A 112 -2.87 2.18 -12.08
CA PHE A 112 -2.75 1.09 -11.10
C PHE A 112 -3.98 1.01 -10.19
N VAL A 113 -4.53 2.16 -9.82
CA VAL A 113 -5.76 2.25 -9.02
C VAL A 113 -6.95 1.69 -9.78
N GLU A 114 -7.12 2.12 -11.03
CA GLU A 114 -8.25 1.72 -11.88
C GLU A 114 -8.23 0.23 -12.23
N LEU A 115 -7.03 -0.35 -12.33
CA LEU A 115 -6.83 -1.75 -12.67
C LEU A 115 -6.62 -2.68 -11.44
N GLY A 116 -6.84 -2.18 -10.20
CA GLY A 116 -6.96 -3.04 -9.03
C GLY A 116 -6.09 -2.75 -7.82
N TRP A 117 -5.12 -1.83 -7.89
CA TRP A 117 -4.29 -1.48 -6.73
C TRP A 117 -4.99 -0.40 -5.86
N MET A 118 -6.09 -0.77 -5.27
CA MET A 118 -6.85 0.02 -4.30
C MET A 118 -7.40 -0.87 -3.20
N SER A 119 -7.31 -0.41 -1.96
CA SER A 119 -7.70 -1.15 -0.77
C SER A 119 -8.23 -0.20 0.31
N VAL A 120 -8.85 -0.74 1.36
CA VAL A 120 -9.52 0.05 2.40
C VAL A 120 -9.20 -0.49 3.79
N PHE A 121 -8.90 0.40 4.72
CA PHE A 121 -8.99 0.15 6.16
C PHE A 121 -10.38 0.52 6.67
N GLU A 122 -10.96 -0.30 7.52
CA GLU A 122 -12.14 0.02 8.33
C GLU A 122 -11.69 0.26 9.77
N VAL A 123 -11.76 1.51 10.23
CA VAL A 123 -11.45 1.90 11.61
C VAL A 123 -12.68 1.72 12.48
N VAL A 124 -12.53 0.97 13.59
CA VAL A 124 -13.59 0.66 14.54
C VAL A 124 -13.22 1.04 15.97
#